data_2774ffdbf6c3232dc64d4e1f9eb8fb5c
#
_entry.id   2774ffdbf6c3232dc64d4e1f9eb8fb5c
#
_cell.length_a   1.000
_cell.length_b   1.000
_cell.length_c   1.000
_cell.angle_alpha   90.00
_cell.angle_beta   90.00
_cell.angle_gamma   90.00
#
_symmetry.space_group_name_H-M   'P 1'
#
loop_
_entity.id
_entity.type
_entity.pdbx_description
1 polymer ?
#
loop_
_entity_poly.entity_id
_entity_poly.type
_entity_poly.pdbx_seq_one_letter_code
_entity_poly.pdbx_strand_id
1 'polypeptide(L)'
;MIANYGAINNIPGLKDNLKIIQECLIGLNFAVDVYSDTNSADIIVARREPVNSNTWLGFYAHYDVETIESQGWRSDPKTLTDVEDRLYGRGIADNLGIILIRLMVLENLADSQNFPGIIWVFQGEEEIGSPFAHKIFPTLALPDVELWLEETGYFDITTSRQRFLTLNENQKVVSLKPLLEKHLREIDFTTYTENRSLTKFDKCPFLSHLLGAKPYLGLGPNDEYSNIHKPNESLSKITIEISYNQNKELLHYYGD
;
A
#
# COMPACT_ATOMS: atom_id res chain seq x y z
N MET A 1 -6.30 3.35 -16.20
CA MET A 1 -5.19 3.20 -17.17
C MET A 1 -3.91 3.21 -16.35
N ILE A 2 -3.35 2.04 -16.07
CA ILE A 2 -2.10 1.92 -15.30
C ILE A 2 -0.99 2.13 -16.31
N ALA A 3 -0.37 3.30 -16.28
CA ALA A 3 0.73 3.58 -17.16
C ALA A 3 1.99 2.89 -16.61
N ASN A 4 2.70 2.22 -17.47
CA ASN A 4 3.95 1.55 -17.19
C ASN A 4 5.09 2.54 -17.12
N TYR A 5 5.78 2.61 -16.00
CA TYR A 5 6.89 3.52 -15.88
C TYR A 5 7.92 3.02 -14.87
N GLY A 6 8.47 1.87 -15.14
CA GLY A 6 9.71 1.43 -14.51
C GLY A 6 10.86 2.33 -14.97
N ALA A 7 11.64 2.78 -14.05
CA ALA A 7 12.86 3.57 -14.14
C ALA A 7 12.70 5.08 -14.41
N ILE A 8 13.59 5.84 -13.82
CA ILE A 8 13.81 7.29 -13.91
C ILE A 8 13.66 7.87 -15.33
N ASN A 9 13.87 7.08 -16.36
CA ASN A 9 13.80 7.51 -17.76
C ASN A 9 12.38 7.81 -18.25
N ASN A 10 11.34 7.65 -17.43
CA ASN A 10 9.96 7.87 -17.83
C ASN A 10 9.15 8.72 -16.83
N ILE A 11 9.78 9.75 -16.29
CA ILE A 11 9.17 10.74 -15.39
C ILE A 11 7.79 11.25 -15.88
N PRO A 12 7.53 11.52 -17.19
CA PRO A 12 6.21 11.99 -17.62
C PRO A 12 5.04 11.08 -17.24
N GLY A 13 5.20 9.81 -17.34
CA GLY A 13 4.08 8.92 -17.01
C GLY A 13 3.93 8.63 -15.52
N LEU A 14 5.01 8.67 -14.74
CA LEU A 14 4.93 8.70 -13.28
C LEU A 14 4.10 9.91 -12.84
N LYS A 15 4.24 11.06 -13.51
CA LYS A 15 3.43 12.26 -13.26
C LYS A 15 1.95 12.06 -13.57
N ASP A 16 1.62 11.28 -14.60
CA ASP A 16 0.22 10.98 -14.92
C ASP A 16 -0.42 10.10 -13.84
N ASN A 17 0.27 9.05 -13.38
CA ASN A 17 -0.19 8.23 -12.26
C ASN A 17 -0.35 9.08 -10.99
N LEU A 18 0.66 9.88 -10.69
CA LEU A 18 0.65 10.75 -9.53
C LEU A 18 -0.52 11.73 -9.57
N LYS A 19 -0.80 12.34 -10.72
CA LYS A 19 -1.92 13.25 -10.90
C LYS A 19 -3.26 12.58 -10.62
N ILE A 20 -3.47 11.36 -11.11
CA ILE A 20 -4.69 10.59 -10.83
C ILE A 20 -4.83 10.33 -9.33
N ILE A 21 -3.75 9.90 -8.66
CA ILE A 21 -3.74 9.67 -7.22
C ILE A 21 -4.08 10.97 -6.48
N GLN A 22 -3.48 12.09 -6.84
CA GLN A 22 -3.75 13.40 -6.24
C GLN A 22 -5.22 13.83 -6.40
N GLU A 23 -5.78 13.68 -7.62
CA GLU A 23 -7.18 14.02 -7.89
C GLU A 23 -8.14 13.17 -7.03
N CYS A 24 -7.88 11.86 -6.89
CA CYS A 24 -8.64 10.99 -6.01
C CYS A 24 -8.54 11.42 -4.54
N LEU A 25 -7.33 11.70 -4.05
CA LEU A 25 -7.10 12.11 -2.67
C LEU A 25 -7.79 13.44 -2.34
N ILE A 26 -7.68 14.44 -3.24
CA ILE A 26 -8.37 15.73 -3.09
C ILE A 26 -9.89 15.53 -3.07
N GLY A 27 -10.43 14.68 -3.96
CA GLY A 27 -11.86 14.31 -3.97
C GLY A 27 -12.32 13.64 -2.67
N LEU A 28 -11.41 12.99 -1.93
CA LEU A 28 -11.64 12.37 -0.64
C LEU A 28 -11.30 13.28 0.57
N ASN A 29 -11.19 14.59 0.34
CA ASN A 29 -10.90 15.61 1.35
C ASN A 29 -9.51 15.51 2.00
N PHE A 30 -8.51 15.02 1.26
CA PHE A 30 -7.13 15.11 1.70
C PHE A 30 -6.52 16.47 1.31
N ALA A 31 -5.78 17.08 2.22
CA ALA A 31 -4.79 18.07 1.89
C ALA A 31 -3.55 17.35 1.35
N VAL A 32 -2.96 17.87 0.27
CA VAL A 32 -1.88 17.18 -0.46
C VAL A 32 -0.68 18.12 -0.59
N ASP A 33 0.42 17.75 0.05
CA ASP A 33 1.72 18.43 -0.10
C ASP A 33 2.59 17.65 -1.09
N VAL A 34 3.28 18.37 -1.97
CA VAL A 34 4.14 17.79 -3.01
C VAL A 34 5.57 18.26 -2.82
N TYR A 35 6.48 17.33 -2.75
CA TYR A 35 7.92 17.58 -2.71
C TYR A 35 8.52 17.18 -4.06
N SER A 36 9.12 18.13 -4.77
CA SER A 36 9.61 17.93 -6.13
C SER A 36 11.10 18.25 -6.24
N ASP A 37 11.76 17.53 -7.13
CA ASP A 37 13.11 17.82 -7.63
C ASP A 37 13.11 17.68 -9.15
N THR A 38 14.03 18.36 -9.83
CA THR A 38 14.10 18.37 -11.31
C THR A 38 14.43 17.00 -11.91
N ASN A 39 15.09 16.13 -11.16
CA ASN A 39 15.60 14.83 -11.64
C ASN A 39 15.01 13.64 -10.89
N SER A 40 13.98 13.86 -10.09
CA SER A 40 13.37 12.81 -9.25
C SER A 40 11.87 12.74 -9.47
N ALA A 41 11.29 11.60 -9.17
CA ALA A 41 9.85 11.48 -9.05
C ALA A 41 9.36 12.19 -7.79
N ASP A 42 8.23 12.88 -7.89
CA ASP A 42 7.69 13.65 -6.78
C ASP A 42 7.30 12.73 -5.60
N ILE A 43 7.40 13.26 -4.38
CA ILE A 43 6.86 12.65 -3.18
C ILE A 43 5.60 13.40 -2.79
N ILE A 44 4.54 12.65 -2.45
CA ILE A 44 3.30 13.20 -1.91
C ILE A 44 3.18 12.85 -0.44
N VAL A 45 2.73 13.82 0.34
CA VAL A 45 2.22 13.62 1.70
C VAL A 45 0.77 14.09 1.71
N ALA A 46 -0.16 13.14 1.79
CA ALA A 46 -1.59 13.41 1.83
C ALA A 46 -2.10 13.28 3.26
N ARG A 47 -2.86 14.27 3.71
CA ARG A 47 -3.40 14.34 5.07
C ARG A 47 -4.91 14.52 5.04
N ARG A 48 -5.62 13.66 5.75
CA ARG A 48 -7.05 13.84 6.09
C ARG A 48 -7.19 13.87 7.61
N GLU A 49 -7.78 14.96 8.12
CA GLU A 49 -7.98 15.13 9.55
C GLU A 49 -8.99 14.11 10.12
N PRO A 50 -8.82 13.69 11.38
CA PRO A 50 -9.77 12.80 12.02
C PRO A 50 -11.14 13.44 12.22
N VAL A 51 -12.19 12.63 12.25
CA VAL A 51 -13.56 13.06 12.56
C VAL A 51 -14.02 12.32 13.81
N ASN A 52 -14.36 13.05 14.85
CA ASN A 52 -14.74 12.52 16.18
C ASN A 52 -13.76 11.46 16.75
N SER A 53 -12.51 11.56 16.38
CA SER A 53 -11.40 10.69 16.81
C SER A 53 -10.15 11.53 17.02
N ASN A 54 -9.19 11.04 17.79
CA ASN A 54 -7.87 11.65 17.95
C ASN A 54 -6.75 10.75 17.41
N THR A 55 -7.12 9.62 16.84
CA THR A 55 -6.19 8.60 16.35
C THR A 55 -5.73 8.92 14.94
N TRP A 56 -4.45 8.71 14.66
CA TRP A 56 -3.87 8.81 13.32
C TRP A 56 -3.34 7.47 12.86
N LEU A 57 -3.63 7.13 11.61
CA LEU A 57 -3.02 6.00 10.90
C LEU A 57 -2.07 6.51 9.81
N GLY A 58 -0.95 5.83 9.66
CA GLY A 58 0.00 6.07 8.59
C GLY A 58 -0.16 5.05 7.47
N PHE A 59 -0.26 5.49 6.23
CA PHE A 59 -0.18 4.65 5.05
C PHE A 59 1.09 5.00 4.29
N TYR A 60 1.76 3.98 3.80
CA TYR A 60 2.88 4.12 2.87
C TYR A 60 2.57 3.39 1.58
N ALA A 61 2.98 3.97 0.45
CA ALA A 61 2.89 3.35 -0.86
C ALA A 61 3.91 3.97 -1.83
N HIS A 62 4.19 3.26 -2.93
CA HIS A 62 4.89 3.81 -4.08
C HIS A 62 4.03 3.72 -5.34
N TYR A 63 4.23 4.64 -6.28
CA TYR A 63 3.41 4.71 -7.49
C TYR A 63 4.20 4.43 -8.77
N ASP A 64 5.49 4.16 -8.65
CA ASP A 64 6.31 3.57 -9.71
C ASP A 64 6.08 2.07 -9.80
N VAL A 65 6.52 1.50 -10.89
CA VAL A 65 6.40 0.06 -11.17
C VAL A 65 7.67 -0.42 -11.86
N GLU A 66 8.02 -1.68 -11.65
CA GLU A 66 9.16 -2.31 -12.30
C GLU A 66 9.01 -2.29 -13.84
N THR A 67 10.14 -2.33 -14.53
CA THR A 67 10.20 -2.37 -16.00
C THR A 67 9.40 -3.53 -16.58
N ILE A 68 8.86 -3.31 -17.79
CA ILE A 68 8.14 -4.37 -18.50
C ILE A 68 9.10 -5.12 -19.41
N GLU A 69 9.23 -6.40 -19.18
CA GLU A 69 9.92 -7.28 -20.11
C GLU A 69 9.15 -7.35 -21.43
N SER A 70 9.90 -7.42 -22.53
CA SER A 70 9.34 -7.44 -23.89
C SER A 70 8.60 -8.74 -24.24
N GLN A 71 8.76 -9.80 -23.47
CA GLN A 71 8.23 -11.14 -23.73
C GLN A 71 7.62 -11.77 -22.46
N GLY A 72 6.80 -12.77 -22.66
CA GLY A 72 6.24 -13.60 -21.61
C GLY A 72 4.87 -13.15 -21.09
N TRP A 73 4.36 -12.00 -21.49
CA TRP A 73 3.03 -11.52 -21.12
C TRP A 73 1.94 -12.17 -21.99
N ARG A 74 0.85 -12.59 -21.36
CA ARG A 74 -0.35 -13.15 -22.03
C ARG A 74 -1.31 -12.08 -22.52
N SER A 75 -1.24 -10.88 -21.91
CA SER A 75 -2.04 -9.70 -22.26
C SER A 75 -1.14 -8.46 -22.25
N ASP A 76 -1.61 -7.35 -22.78
CA ASP A 76 -0.89 -6.08 -22.66
C ASP A 76 -0.68 -5.70 -21.18
N PRO A 77 0.57 -5.65 -20.69
CA PRO A 77 0.86 -5.33 -19.29
C PRO A 77 0.44 -3.91 -18.86
N LYS A 78 0.17 -3.03 -19.82
CA LYS A 78 -0.28 -1.65 -19.57
C LYS A 78 -1.79 -1.54 -19.46
N THR A 79 -2.52 -2.61 -19.74
CA THR A 79 -3.98 -2.65 -19.71
C THR A 79 -4.44 -3.68 -18.69
N LEU A 80 -5.23 -3.21 -17.70
CA LEU A 80 -5.82 -4.11 -16.73
C LEU A 80 -6.70 -5.14 -17.44
N THR A 81 -6.36 -6.41 -17.30
CA THR A 81 -7.06 -7.51 -17.94
C THR A 81 -7.68 -8.42 -16.89
N ASP A 82 -9.00 -8.60 -16.99
CA ASP A 82 -9.78 -9.48 -16.12
C ASP A 82 -9.88 -10.86 -16.77
N VAL A 83 -9.27 -11.87 -16.16
CA VAL A 83 -9.33 -13.27 -16.62
C VAL A 83 -9.63 -14.17 -15.43
N GLU A 84 -10.74 -14.89 -15.51
CA GLU A 84 -11.19 -15.86 -14.50
C GLU A 84 -11.28 -15.22 -13.09
N ASP A 85 -10.42 -15.67 -12.18
CA ASP A 85 -10.36 -15.24 -10.78
C ASP A 85 -9.27 -14.18 -10.50
N ARG A 86 -8.57 -13.70 -11.54
CA ARG A 86 -7.44 -12.78 -11.38
C ARG A 86 -7.51 -11.56 -12.29
N LEU A 87 -6.93 -10.48 -11.80
CA LEU A 87 -6.68 -9.24 -12.54
C LEU A 87 -5.19 -9.15 -12.87
N TYR A 88 -4.88 -8.91 -14.15
CA TYR A 88 -3.51 -8.87 -14.67
C TYR A 88 -3.12 -7.47 -15.11
N GLY A 89 -1.88 -7.09 -14.84
CA GLY A 89 -1.26 -5.83 -15.29
C GLY A 89 -0.01 -5.53 -14.49
N ARG A 90 0.96 -4.82 -15.09
CA ARG A 90 2.16 -4.39 -14.36
C ARG A 90 1.79 -3.37 -13.28
N GLY A 91 2.34 -3.56 -12.07
CA GLY A 91 2.09 -2.72 -10.91
C GLY A 91 0.80 -3.05 -10.15
N ILE A 92 0.01 -4.05 -10.60
CA ILE A 92 -1.23 -4.38 -9.91
C ILE A 92 -0.95 -5.00 -8.52
N ALA A 93 0.09 -5.79 -8.40
CA ALA A 93 0.52 -6.40 -7.15
C ALA A 93 1.51 -5.51 -6.39
N ASP A 94 2.38 -4.81 -7.12
CA ASP A 94 3.45 -3.97 -6.59
C ASP A 94 3.47 -2.58 -7.27
N ASN A 95 2.76 -1.54 -6.74
CA ASN A 95 1.85 -1.66 -5.57
C ASN A 95 0.56 -0.85 -5.80
N LEU A 96 0.23 -0.57 -7.07
CA LEU A 96 -0.94 0.24 -7.45
C LEU A 96 -2.27 -0.39 -7.00
N GLY A 97 -2.32 -1.73 -6.91
CA GLY A 97 -3.52 -2.43 -6.49
C GLY A 97 -3.92 -2.12 -5.05
N ILE A 98 -2.98 -2.10 -4.10
CA ILE A 98 -3.30 -1.75 -2.71
C ILE A 98 -3.65 -0.27 -2.57
N ILE A 99 -3.06 0.61 -3.37
CA ILE A 99 -3.44 2.03 -3.42
C ILE A 99 -4.92 2.14 -3.80
N LEU A 100 -5.34 1.46 -4.87
CA LEU A 100 -6.73 1.47 -5.32
C LEU A 100 -7.68 0.86 -4.28
N ILE A 101 -7.31 -0.25 -3.65
CA ILE A 101 -8.11 -0.87 -2.57
C ILE A 101 -8.33 0.14 -1.45
N ARG A 102 -7.30 0.81 -0.98
CA ARG A 102 -7.39 1.81 0.09
C ARG A 102 -8.21 3.03 -0.33
N LEU A 103 -8.06 3.53 -1.56
CA LEU A 103 -8.90 4.61 -2.08
C LEU A 103 -10.39 4.21 -2.11
N MET A 104 -10.71 3.00 -2.56
CA MET A 104 -12.10 2.49 -2.55
C MET A 104 -12.67 2.37 -1.13
N VAL A 105 -11.86 1.94 -0.16
CA VAL A 105 -12.28 1.91 1.25
C VAL A 105 -12.56 3.31 1.77
N LEU A 106 -11.65 4.26 1.50
CA LEU A 106 -11.80 5.66 1.91
C LEU A 106 -13.03 6.32 1.28
N GLU A 107 -13.33 6.02 0.01
CA GLU A 107 -14.55 6.47 -0.66
C GLU A 107 -15.81 5.90 0.01
N ASN A 108 -15.82 4.60 0.32
CA ASN A 108 -16.92 3.96 1.01
C ASN A 108 -17.18 4.54 2.41
N LEU A 109 -16.14 5.05 3.06
CA LEU A 109 -16.20 5.64 4.40
C LEU A 109 -16.16 7.18 4.39
N ALA A 110 -16.40 7.82 3.23
CA ALA A 110 -16.26 9.27 3.08
C ALA A 110 -17.17 10.06 4.04
N ASP A 111 -18.38 9.57 4.26
CA ASP A 111 -19.42 10.18 5.11
C ASP A 111 -19.48 9.59 6.54
N SER A 112 -18.47 8.82 6.95
CA SER A 112 -18.42 8.25 8.30
C SER A 112 -18.37 9.36 9.35
N GLN A 113 -19.20 9.21 10.39
CA GLN A 113 -19.25 10.15 11.51
C GLN A 113 -18.05 10.03 12.44
N ASN A 114 -17.42 8.85 12.48
CA ASN A 114 -16.20 8.56 13.23
C ASN A 114 -15.14 8.08 12.24
N PHE A 115 -13.99 8.73 12.20
CA PHE A 115 -12.95 8.41 11.24
C PHE A 115 -11.57 8.77 11.80
N PRO A 116 -10.56 7.87 11.74
CA PRO A 116 -9.21 8.22 12.16
C PRO A 116 -8.57 9.22 11.19
N GLY A 117 -7.69 10.05 11.69
CA GLY A 117 -6.81 10.83 10.82
C GLY A 117 -5.96 9.89 9.96
N ILE A 118 -5.74 10.25 8.71
CA ILE A 118 -4.89 9.50 7.79
C ILE A 118 -3.75 10.39 7.34
N ILE A 119 -2.54 9.90 7.48
CA ILE A 119 -1.37 10.40 6.78
C ILE A 119 -0.91 9.37 5.77
N TRP A 120 -0.89 9.71 4.48
CA TRP A 120 -0.51 8.80 3.42
C TRP A 120 0.69 9.35 2.66
N VAL A 121 1.81 8.65 2.72
CA VAL A 121 3.06 9.04 2.07
C VAL A 121 3.28 8.18 0.83
N PHE A 122 3.50 8.83 -0.30
CA PHE A 122 3.78 8.18 -1.58
C PHE A 122 5.16 8.59 -2.10
N GLN A 123 5.85 7.67 -2.73
CA GLN A 123 7.05 7.93 -3.52
C GLN A 123 6.96 7.31 -4.91
N GLY A 124 7.80 7.73 -5.83
CA GLY A 124 7.84 7.23 -7.21
C GLY A 124 9.19 6.70 -7.64
N GLU A 125 10.04 6.28 -6.70
CA GLU A 125 11.39 5.77 -6.96
C GLU A 125 11.69 4.53 -6.10
N GLU A 126 10.68 3.77 -5.67
CA GLU A 126 10.87 2.59 -4.82
C GLU A 126 11.68 1.52 -5.56
N GLU A 127 11.30 1.24 -6.79
CA GLU A 127 11.87 0.21 -7.65
C GLU A 127 13.35 0.45 -8.04
N ILE A 128 13.83 1.65 -7.78
CA ILE A 128 15.23 2.03 -8.05
C ILE A 128 16.02 2.38 -6.78
N GLY A 129 15.46 2.05 -5.61
CA GLY A 129 16.12 2.22 -4.30
C GLY A 129 15.87 3.57 -3.64
N SER A 130 14.81 4.29 -4.01
CA SER A 130 14.25 5.43 -3.28
C SER A 130 15.21 6.61 -3.06
N PRO A 131 16.02 7.05 -4.02
CA PRO A 131 17.06 8.05 -3.78
C PRO A 131 16.52 9.40 -3.29
N PHE A 132 15.35 9.82 -3.77
CA PHE A 132 14.73 11.08 -3.34
C PHE A 132 14.04 10.93 -1.98
N ALA A 133 13.39 9.80 -1.72
CA ALA A 133 12.77 9.52 -0.43
C ALA A 133 13.79 9.51 0.73
N HIS A 134 15.00 9.01 0.53
CA HIS A 134 16.08 9.10 1.51
C HIS A 134 16.43 10.53 1.93
N LYS A 135 16.23 11.52 1.04
CA LYS A 135 16.47 12.92 1.34
C LYS A 135 15.28 13.58 2.04
N ILE A 136 14.06 13.27 1.58
CA ILE A 136 12.85 13.97 2.00
C ILE A 136 12.23 13.37 3.28
N PHE A 137 12.13 12.05 3.40
CA PHE A 137 11.45 11.41 4.53
C PHE A 137 11.98 11.85 5.91
N PRO A 138 13.31 12.03 6.13
CA PRO A 138 13.81 12.53 7.42
C PRO A 138 13.37 13.94 7.77
N THR A 139 12.88 14.72 6.80
CA THR A 139 12.49 16.13 6.98
C THR A 139 10.99 16.31 7.20
N LEU A 140 10.20 15.24 7.02
CA LEU A 140 8.74 15.31 7.11
C LEU A 140 8.27 15.49 8.56
N ALA A 141 7.43 16.49 8.78
CA ALA A 141 6.74 16.70 10.05
C ALA A 141 5.37 16.01 9.99
N LEU A 142 5.31 14.76 10.47
CA LEU A 142 4.11 13.95 10.42
C LEU A 142 3.40 13.92 11.80
N PRO A 143 2.08 13.68 11.85
CA PRO A 143 1.37 13.45 13.10
C PRO A 143 1.89 12.19 13.79
N ASP A 144 1.59 12.07 15.09
CA ASP A 144 1.92 10.88 15.85
C ASP A 144 0.96 9.74 15.50
N VAL A 145 1.38 8.83 14.61
CA VAL A 145 0.54 7.73 14.16
C VAL A 145 0.54 6.55 15.14
N GLU A 146 -0.61 5.92 15.25
CA GLU A 146 -0.80 4.72 16.07
C GLU A 146 -0.31 3.44 15.40
N LEU A 147 -0.44 3.36 14.08
CA LEU A 147 -0.08 2.20 13.27
C LEU A 147 0.26 2.65 11.86
N TRP A 148 1.37 2.13 11.33
CA TRP A 148 1.69 2.21 9.91
C TRP A 148 1.20 0.97 9.16
N LEU A 149 0.56 1.19 8.01
CA LEU A 149 0.12 0.16 7.09
C LEU A 149 0.87 0.27 5.76
N GLU A 150 1.31 -0.87 5.28
CA GLU A 150 2.03 -0.99 4.01
C GLU A 150 1.55 -2.27 3.29
N GLU A 151 1.99 -2.54 2.06
CA GLU A 151 1.44 -3.57 1.15
C GLU A 151 2.02 -4.96 1.31
N THR A 152 3.11 -5.16 2.05
CA THR A 152 3.85 -6.45 2.09
C THR A 152 3.12 -7.61 2.76
N GLY A 153 1.81 -7.50 2.97
CA GLY A 153 0.94 -8.60 3.32
C GLY A 153 0.97 -9.69 2.23
N TYR A 154 0.69 -10.94 2.62
CA TYR A 154 0.83 -12.06 1.72
C TYR A 154 -0.14 -13.19 2.04
N PHE A 155 -0.81 -13.71 1.00
CA PHE A 155 -1.65 -14.89 1.10
C PHE A 155 -0.89 -16.10 0.57
N ASP A 156 -0.68 -17.09 1.40
CA ASP A 156 -0.20 -18.41 1.01
C ASP A 156 -1.42 -19.27 0.69
N ILE A 157 -1.78 -19.33 -0.58
CA ILE A 157 -2.95 -20.06 -1.07
C ILE A 157 -2.76 -21.56 -0.86
N THR A 158 -1.53 -22.06 -1.05
CA THR A 158 -1.21 -23.49 -0.91
C THR A 158 -1.45 -24.00 0.51
N THR A 159 -1.16 -23.19 1.52
CA THR A 159 -1.33 -23.55 2.93
C THR A 159 -2.56 -22.95 3.58
N SER A 160 -3.38 -22.21 2.83
CA SER A 160 -4.55 -21.47 3.33
C SER A 160 -4.22 -20.55 4.51
N ARG A 161 -3.19 -19.72 4.34
CA ARG A 161 -2.71 -18.83 5.40
C ARG A 161 -2.47 -17.42 4.88
N GLN A 162 -2.81 -16.43 5.69
CA GLN A 162 -2.40 -15.03 5.46
C GLN A 162 -1.25 -14.67 6.40
N ARG A 163 -0.19 -14.12 5.83
CA ARG A 163 0.94 -13.55 6.56
C ARG A 163 0.67 -12.10 6.92
N PHE A 164 0.75 -11.79 8.21
CA PHE A 164 0.90 -10.43 8.70
C PHE A 164 2.37 -10.15 8.97
N LEU A 165 2.91 -9.18 8.27
CA LEU A 165 4.28 -8.77 8.46
C LEU A 165 4.34 -7.68 9.53
N THR A 166 5.25 -7.82 10.48
CA THR A 166 5.47 -6.85 11.55
C THR A 166 6.95 -6.66 11.82
N LEU A 167 7.30 -5.61 12.55
CA LEU A 167 8.65 -5.38 13.06
C LEU A 167 8.64 -5.50 14.57
N ASN A 168 9.62 -6.24 15.10
CA ASN A 168 9.87 -6.36 16.54
C ASN A 168 8.62 -6.72 17.33
N GLU A 169 8.20 -7.98 17.32
CA GLU A 169 7.07 -8.52 18.11
C GLU A 169 6.11 -7.45 18.68
N ASN A 170 5.24 -6.91 17.84
CA ASN A 170 4.37 -5.84 18.26
C ASN A 170 3.04 -6.36 18.79
N GLN A 171 2.81 -6.22 20.09
CA GLN A 171 1.58 -6.67 20.77
C GLN A 171 0.32 -6.00 20.18
N LYS A 172 0.43 -4.78 19.68
CA LYS A 172 -0.68 -4.08 19.03
C LYS A 172 -1.13 -4.79 17.75
N VAL A 173 -0.19 -5.24 16.93
CA VAL A 173 -0.51 -6.06 15.74
C VAL A 173 -1.13 -7.40 16.14
N VAL A 174 -0.63 -8.03 17.20
CA VAL A 174 -1.21 -9.27 17.72
C VAL A 174 -2.67 -9.06 18.16
N SER A 175 -2.98 -7.94 18.81
CA SER A 175 -4.36 -7.63 19.26
C SER A 175 -5.33 -7.36 18.10
N LEU A 176 -4.85 -6.99 16.92
CA LEU A 176 -5.68 -6.78 15.72
C LEU A 176 -6.03 -8.08 14.99
N LYS A 177 -5.33 -9.19 15.25
CA LYS A 177 -5.55 -10.45 14.55
C LYS A 177 -7.01 -10.91 14.56
N PRO A 178 -7.75 -10.95 15.69
CA PRO A 178 -9.15 -11.41 15.70
C PRO A 178 -10.05 -10.57 14.79
N LEU A 179 -9.79 -9.26 14.66
CA LEU A 179 -10.51 -8.35 13.78
C LEU A 179 -10.27 -8.71 12.31
N LEU A 180 -9.02 -8.90 11.93
CA LEU A 180 -8.61 -9.18 10.55
C LEU A 180 -8.98 -10.60 10.11
N GLU A 181 -8.94 -11.57 11.03
CA GLU A 181 -9.30 -12.98 10.79
C GLU A 181 -10.79 -13.19 10.52
N LYS A 182 -11.64 -12.24 10.92
CA LYS A 182 -13.09 -12.31 10.66
C LYS A 182 -13.38 -12.57 9.17
N HIS A 183 -12.64 -11.94 8.27
CA HIS A 183 -12.84 -12.04 6.83
C HIS A 183 -12.16 -13.27 6.19
N LEU A 184 -11.36 -14.00 6.95
CA LEU A 184 -10.68 -15.22 6.50
C LEU A 184 -11.49 -16.50 6.77
N ARG A 185 -12.44 -16.45 7.70
CA ARG A 185 -13.20 -17.62 8.15
C ARG A 185 -14.08 -18.22 7.06
N GLU A 186 -14.59 -17.38 6.15
CA GLU A 186 -15.45 -17.82 5.06
C GLU A 186 -14.70 -18.63 3.99
N ILE A 187 -13.37 -18.52 3.96
CA ILE A 187 -12.49 -19.22 3.02
C ILE A 187 -11.54 -20.20 3.71
N ASP A 188 -11.79 -20.53 4.98
CA ASP A 188 -10.98 -21.46 5.79
C ASP A 188 -9.48 -21.09 5.86
N PHE A 189 -9.15 -19.80 5.82
CA PHE A 189 -7.79 -19.32 6.00
C PHE A 189 -7.50 -19.01 7.46
N THR A 190 -6.26 -19.23 7.85
CA THR A 190 -5.70 -18.84 9.16
C THR A 190 -4.64 -17.75 8.97
N THR A 191 -4.15 -17.17 10.07
CA THR A 191 -3.09 -16.17 10.01
C THR A 191 -1.81 -16.66 10.68
N TYR A 192 -0.69 -16.12 10.24
CA TYR A 192 0.56 -16.16 10.98
C TYR A 192 1.26 -14.80 10.92
N THR A 193 2.10 -14.53 11.90
CA THR A 193 2.86 -13.29 11.97
C THR A 193 4.33 -13.58 11.68
N GLU A 194 4.90 -12.82 10.76
CA GLU A 194 6.34 -12.83 10.49
C GLU A 194 6.94 -11.54 11.03
N ASN A 195 7.93 -11.69 11.91
CA ASN A 195 8.69 -10.56 12.44
C ASN A 195 9.93 -10.33 11.59
N ARG A 196 10.08 -9.11 11.07
CA ARG A 196 11.31 -8.67 10.40
C ARG A 196 12.19 -7.86 11.33
N SER A 197 13.48 -7.93 11.13
CA SER A 197 14.46 -7.09 11.81
C SER A 197 14.75 -5.85 10.96
N LEU A 198 14.78 -4.66 11.57
CA LEU A 198 15.16 -3.41 10.90
C LEU A 198 16.53 -3.48 10.20
N THR A 199 17.47 -4.26 10.72
CA THR A 199 18.82 -4.40 10.15
C THR A 199 18.85 -4.97 8.72
N LYS A 200 17.76 -5.58 8.24
CA LYS A 200 17.65 -6.10 6.88
C LYS A 200 17.11 -5.07 5.87
N PHE A 201 16.65 -3.90 6.34
CA PHE A 201 15.90 -2.93 5.56
C PHE A 201 16.55 -1.54 5.52
N ASP A 202 17.84 -1.44 5.73
CA ASP A 202 18.59 -0.16 5.69
C ASP A 202 18.39 0.63 4.38
N LYS A 203 17.96 -0.04 3.32
CA LYS A 203 17.73 0.56 2.00
C LYS A 203 16.29 1.03 1.78
N CYS A 204 15.36 0.71 2.68
CA CYS A 204 13.97 1.15 2.58
C CYS A 204 13.75 2.41 3.45
N PRO A 205 13.64 3.60 2.87
CA PRO A 205 13.56 4.84 3.65
C PRO A 205 12.26 4.96 4.45
N PHE A 206 11.18 4.25 4.07
CA PHE A 206 9.99 4.15 4.88
C PHE A 206 10.31 3.57 6.27
N LEU A 207 10.99 2.43 6.32
CA LEU A 207 11.30 1.74 7.57
C LEU A 207 12.32 2.50 8.41
N SER A 208 13.30 3.14 7.78
CA SER A 208 14.39 3.83 8.48
C SER A 208 14.03 5.27 8.90
N HIS A 209 13.11 5.94 8.21
CA HIS A 209 12.86 7.38 8.41
C HIS A 209 11.42 7.72 8.81
N LEU A 210 10.41 6.99 8.32
CA LEU A 210 9.01 7.27 8.66
C LEU A 210 8.51 6.46 9.84
N LEU A 211 8.84 5.17 9.87
CA LEU A 211 8.29 4.26 10.87
C LEU A 211 8.75 4.59 12.30
N GLY A 212 10.04 4.88 12.49
CA GLY A 212 10.60 5.06 13.82
C GLY A 212 10.37 3.83 14.72
N ALA A 213 9.87 4.07 15.95
CA ALA A 213 9.50 3.02 16.89
C ALA A 213 8.01 2.65 16.84
N LYS A 214 7.28 3.11 15.83
CA LYS A 214 5.82 2.90 15.74
C LYS A 214 5.47 1.48 15.31
N PRO A 215 4.28 0.99 15.71
CA PRO A 215 3.74 -0.25 15.20
C PRO A 215 3.67 -0.24 13.66
N TYR A 216 3.95 -1.38 13.07
CA TYR A 216 3.91 -1.60 11.63
C TYR A 216 3.16 -2.89 11.32
N LEU A 217 2.30 -2.83 10.32
CA LEU A 217 1.59 -3.98 9.79
C LEU A 217 1.69 -3.98 8.26
N GLY A 218 2.41 -4.96 7.71
CA GLY A 218 2.33 -5.29 6.29
C GLY A 218 1.05 -6.07 6.04
N LEU A 219 0.12 -5.44 5.33
CA LEU A 219 -1.19 -5.97 5.00
C LEU A 219 -1.52 -5.63 3.54
N GLY A 220 -1.58 -6.64 2.69
CA GLY A 220 -1.84 -6.47 1.26
C GLY A 220 -2.43 -7.72 0.62
N PRO A 221 -2.88 -7.61 -0.65
CA PRO A 221 -3.59 -8.66 -1.38
C PRO A 221 -2.68 -9.66 -2.08
N ASN A 222 -1.36 -9.51 -2.00
CA ASN A 222 -0.42 -10.35 -2.75
C ASN A 222 -0.49 -11.82 -2.35
N ASP A 223 -0.26 -12.70 -3.31
CA ASP A 223 -0.21 -14.14 -3.12
C ASP A 223 0.98 -14.78 -3.87
N GLU A 224 1.18 -16.08 -3.73
CA GLU A 224 2.27 -16.82 -4.36
C GLU A 224 2.23 -16.81 -5.89
N TYR A 225 1.08 -16.44 -6.49
CA TYR A 225 0.89 -16.35 -7.94
C TYR A 225 0.91 -14.90 -8.45
N SER A 226 1.19 -13.92 -7.58
CA SER A 226 1.20 -12.50 -7.94
C SER A 226 2.27 -12.14 -8.96
N ASN A 227 3.32 -12.95 -9.10
CA ASN A 227 4.39 -12.75 -10.08
C ASN A 227 5.00 -11.33 -10.04
N ILE A 228 5.23 -10.79 -8.85
CA ILE A 228 5.86 -9.49 -8.66
C ILE A 228 7.18 -9.46 -9.44
N HIS A 229 7.44 -8.36 -10.18
CA HIS A 229 8.60 -8.15 -11.04
C HIS A 229 8.75 -9.16 -12.20
N LYS A 230 7.70 -9.92 -12.53
CA LYS A 230 7.70 -10.92 -13.62
C LYS A 230 6.54 -10.68 -14.59
N PRO A 231 6.60 -11.25 -15.79
CA PRO A 231 5.45 -11.28 -16.68
C PRO A 231 4.22 -11.94 -16.05
N ASN A 232 3.04 -11.45 -16.43
CA ASN A 232 1.74 -11.86 -15.88
C ASN A 232 1.58 -11.55 -14.40
N GLU A 233 2.13 -10.42 -13.95
CA GLU A 233 1.83 -9.88 -12.62
C GLU A 233 0.33 -9.75 -12.46
N SER A 234 -0.19 -10.18 -11.29
CA SER A 234 -1.63 -10.29 -11.07
C SER A 234 -2.01 -10.32 -9.61
N LEU A 235 -3.27 -10.00 -9.33
CA LEU A 235 -3.91 -10.20 -8.03
C LEU A 235 -5.15 -11.08 -8.17
N SER A 236 -5.37 -11.94 -7.19
CA SER A 236 -6.62 -12.70 -7.07
C SER A 236 -7.76 -11.80 -6.61
N LYS A 237 -8.96 -11.97 -7.21
CA LYS A 237 -10.16 -11.21 -6.83
C LYS A 237 -10.54 -11.44 -5.37
N ILE A 238 -10.38 -12.67 -4.87
CA ILE A 238 -10.68 -13.00 -3.48
C ILE A 238 -9.74 -12.31 -2.50
N THR A 239 -8.43 -12.24 -2.80
CA THR A 239 -7.48 -11.55 -1.93
C THR A 239 -7.66 -10.03 -1.96
N ILE A 240 -8.11 -9.47 -3.09
CA ILE A 240 -8.53 -8.06 -3.20
C ILE A 240 -9.71 -7.79 -2.27
N GLU A 241 -10.76 -8.63 -2.33
CA GLU A 241 -11.97 -8.48 -1.50
C GLU A 241 -11.64 -8.58 -0.01
N ILE A 242 -10.85 -9.57 0.38
CA ILE A 242 -10.42 -9.71 1.78
C ILE A 242 -9.61 -8.49 2.22
N SER A 243 -8.65 -8.04 1.42
CA SER A 243 -7.83 -6.87 1.73
C SER A 243 -8.67 -5.60 1.84
N TYR A 244 -9.67 -5.42 0.99
CA TYR A 244 -10.62 -4.34 1.09
C TYR A 244 -11.37 -4.37 2.44
N ASN A 245 -11.93 -5.51 2.79
CA ASN A 245 -12.68 -5.68 4.03
C ASN A 245 -11.81 -5.49 5.28
N GLN A 246 -10.57 -6.01 5.27
CA GLN A 246 -9.62 -5.83 6.36
C GLN A 246 -9.21 -4.36 6.55
N ASN A 247 -8.91 -3.63 5.48
CA ASN A 247 -8.62 -2.20 5.56
C ASN A 247 -9.82 -1.41 6.06
N LYS A 248 -11.03 -1.75 5.64
CA LYS A 248 -12.27 -1.13 6.11
C LYS A 248 -12.49 -1.35 7.61
N GLU A 249 -12.33 -2.57 8.10
CA GLU A 249 -12.44 -2.90 9.53
C GLU A 249 -11.41 -2.15 10.38
N LEU A 250 -10.17 -2.02 9.90
CA LEU A 250 -9.14 -1.24 10.59
C LEU A 250 -9.53 0.24 10.72
N LEU A 251 -10.06 0.84 9.65
CA LEU A 251 -10.49 2.24 9.69
C LEU A 251 -11.66 2.44 10.65
N HIS A 252 -12.63 1.52 10.69
CA HIS A 252 -13.70 1.56 11.70
C HIS A 252 -13.16 1.43 13.12
N TYR A 253 -12.32 0.43 13.37
CA TYR A 253 -11.74 0.18 14.69
C TYR A 253 -10.97 1.38 15.28
N TYR A 254 -10.29 2.13 14.44
CA TYR A 254 -9.52 3.31 14.86
C TYR A 254 -10.33 4.62 14.77
N GLY A 255 -11.48 4.61 14.13
CA GLY A 255 -12.43 5.73 14.11
C GLY A 255 -13.30 5.81 15.38
N ASP A 256 -13.65 4.66 15.92
CA ASP A 256 -14.46 4.53 17.14
C ASP A 256 -13.62 4.77 18.41
#